data_73164012c5b66c93c4a0a8e4f608d1fb
#
_entry.id   73164012c5b66c93c4a0a8e4f608d1fb
#
_cell.length_a   1.000
_cell.length_b   1.000
_cell.length_c   1.000
_cell.angle_alpha   90.00
_cell.angle_beta   90.00
_cell.angle_gamma   90.00
#
_symmetry.space_group_name_H-M   'P 1'
#
loop_
_entity.id
_entity.type
_entity.pdbx_description
1 polymer ?
#
loop_
_entity_poly.entity_id
_entity_poly.type
_entity_poly.pdbx_seq_one_letter_code
_entity_poly.pdbx_strand_id
1 'polypeptide(L)'
;MKEYTKRDSCMTMEEVIERNTGMSLKAFLTPQPNPYIHNMDRAVYFFKKKVNDAAEKKEILQIKIVGDYDADGMNASAILYDAIISYLKANSLAEYAEVSVRLPRRYSEGYGLSEKIIDESESG
;
A
#
# COMPACT_ATOMS: atom_id res chain seq x y z
N MET A 1 -15.98 -38.37 9.73
CA MET A 1 -16.61 -37.30 8.93
C MET A 1 -16.86 -36.13 9.85
N LYS A 2 -16.30 -34.93 9.57
CA LYS A 2 -16.58 -33.75 10.40
C LYS A 2 -17.97 -33.26 10.04
N GLU A 3 -18.89 -33.27 11.02
CA GLU A 3 -20.21 -32.70 10.87
C GLU A 3 -20.07 -31.17 10.72
N TYR A 4 -20.40 -30.67 9.54
CA TYR A 4 -20.51 -29.22 9.32
C TYR A 4 -21.86 -28.78 9.88
N THR A 5 -21.87 -28.12 11.02
CA THR A 5 -23.08 -27.44 11.50
C THR A 5 -23.43 -26.32 10.50
N LYS A 6 -24.59 -26.46 9.88
CA LYS A 6 -25.15 -25.42 9.01
C LYS A 6 -25.33 -24.18 9.89
N ARG A 7 -24.55 -23.12 9.67
CA ARG A 7 -24.81 -21.83 10.29
C ARG A 7 -26.17 -21.36 9.83
N ASP A 8 -26.96 -20.76 10.74
CA ASP A 8 -28.27 -20.23 10.46
C ASP A 8 -28.28 -19.43 9.16
N SER A 9 -28.96 -19.97 8.16
CA SER A 9 -28.85 -19.54 6.77
C SER A 9 -29.68 -18.31 6.42
N CYS A 10 -30.06 -17.50 7.41
CA CYS A 10 -30.98 -16.39 7.25
C CYS A 10 -30.48 -15.05 7.78
N MET A 11 -29.15 -14.88 7.93
CA MET A 11 -28.61 -13.56 8.30
C MET A 11 -28.53 -12.68 7.05
N THR A 12 -29.06 -11.47 7.15
CA THR A 12 -28.85 -10.43 6.15
C THR A 12 -27.41 -9.96 6.18
N MET A 13 -26.96 -9.27 5.13
CA MET A 13 -25.62 -8.64 5.09
C MET A 13 -25.44 -7.68 6.27
N GLU A 14 -26.48 -6.95 6.64
CA GLU A 14 -26.50 -6.03 7.77
C GLU A 14 -26.22 -6.74 9.10
N GLU A 15 -26.94 -7.82 9.35
CA GLU A 15 -26.74 -8.62 10.59
C GLU A 15 -25.34 -9.25 10.66
N VAL A 16 -24.77 -9.67 9.54
CA VAL A 16 -23.41 -10.19 9.47
C VAL A 16 -22.37 -9.10 9.78
N ILE A 17 -22.53 -7.92 9.19
CA ILE A 17 -21.64 -6.78 9.44
C ILE A 17 -21.75 -6.32 10.89
N GLU A 18 -22.96 -6.12 11.41
CA GLU A 18 -23.18 -5.67 12.78
C GLU A 18 -22.60 -6.65 13.80
N ARG A 19 -22.82 -7.93 13.60
CA ARG A 19 -22.30 -9.00 14.47
C ARG A 19 -20.77 -9.06 14.48
N ASN A 20 -20.13 -8.87 13.31
CA ASN A 20 -18.68 -9.03 13.18
C ASN A 20 -17.89 -7.76 13.50
N THR A 21 -18.48 -6.59 13.30
CA THR A 21 -17.80 -5.30 13.43
C THR A 21 -18.35 -4.40 14.53
N GLY A 22 -19.57 -4.69 15.04
CA GLY A 22 -20.32 -3.81 15.95
C GLY A 22 -20.84 -2.54 15.27
N MET A 23 -20.74 -2.43 13.94
CA MET A 23 -21.13 -1.26 13.17
C MET A 23 -22.39 -1.53 12.36
N SER A 24 -23.27 -0.54 12.19
CA SER A 24 -24.35 -0.64 11.21
C SER A 24 -23.77 -0.69 9.79
N LEU A 25 -24.51 -1.30 8.84
CA LEU A 25 -24.10 -1.33 7.43
C LEU A 25 -23.77 0.08 6.90
N LYS A 26 -24.59 1.07 7.23
CA LYS A 26 -24.36 2.47 6.83
C LYS A 26 -23.03 3.02 7.37
N ALA A 27 -22.74 2.78 8.65
CA ALA A 27 -21.47 3.22 9.25
C ALA A 27 -20.28 2.50 8.66
N PHE A 28 -20.41 1.20 8.37
CA PHE A 28 -19.37 0.38 7.74
C PHE A 28 -19.04 0.84 6.31
N LEU A 29 -20.05 1.20 5.52
CA LEU A 29 -19.89 1.69 4.14
C LEU A 29 -19.56 3.18 4.06
N THR A 30 -19.66 3.93 5.17
CA THR A 30 -19.28 5.34 5.19
C THR A 30 -17.76 5.46 5.25
N PRO A 31 -17.11 6.14 4.28
CA PRO A 31 -15.67 6.35 4.32
C PRO A 31 -15.28 7.01 5.63
N GLN A 32 -14.35 6.39 6.37
CA GLN A 32 -13.82 7.02 7.58
C GLN A 32 -12.99 8.24 7.17
N PRO A 33 -13.24 9.43 7.74
CA PRO A 33 -12.44 10.59 7.45
C PRO A 33 -11.01 10.36 7.96
N ASN A 34 -10.06 10.27 7.03
CA ASN A 34 -8.61 10.18 7.30
C ASN A 34 -8.23 9.22 8.46
N PRO A 35 -8.11 7.92 8.21
CA PRO A 35 -7.54 7.05 9.23
C PRO A 35 -6.14 7.57 9.58
N TYR A 36 -5.94 7.93 10.85
CA TYR A 36 -4.62 8.35 11.32
C TYR A 36 -3.65 7.16 11.19
N ILE A 37 -2.67 7.30 10.33
CA ILE A 37 -1.58 6.33 10.20
C ILE A 37 -0.38 6.90 10.96
N HIS A 38 0.08 6.17 11.96
CA HIS A 38 1.20 6.59 12.78
C HIS A 38 2.44 6.91 11.91
N ASN A 39 3.09 8.04 12.18
CA ASN A 39 4.24 8.55 11.42
C ASN A 39 4.00 8.87 9.93
N MET A 40 2.78 8.92 9.44
CA MET A 40 2.51 9.26 8.03
C MET A 40 3.08 10.63 7.65
N ASP A 41 2.90 11.65 8.49
CA ASP A 41 3.42 13.00 8.24
C ASP A 41 4.94 13.00 8.09
N ARG A 42 5.63 12.19 8.91
CA ARG A 42 7.08 12.03 8.86
C ARG A 42 7.53 11.32 7.57
N ALA A 43 6.82 10.28 7.17
CA ALA A 43 7.09 9.56 5.92
C ALA A 43 6.91 10.46 4.69
N VAL A 44 5.81 11.21 4.64
CA VAL A 44 5.52 12.18 3.57
C VAL A 44 6.57 13.28 3.52
N TYR A 45 6.96 13.83 4.67
CA TYR A 45 8.03 14.84 4.75
C TYR A 45 9.35 14.29 4.21
N PHE A 46 9.75 13.10 4.64
CA PHE A 46 10.98 12.46 4.20
C PHE A 46 10.99 12.21 2.69
N PHE A 47 9.90 11.68 2.15
CA PHE A 47 9.72 11.47 0.71
C PHE A 47 9.88 12.78 -0.07
N LYS A 48 9.11 13.81 0.30
CA LYS A 48 9.17 15.13 -0.35
C LYS A 48 10.58 15.72 -0.30
N LYS A 49 11.24 15.64 0.85
CA LYS A 49 12.62 16.12 0.99
C LYS A 49 13.56 15.40 0.04
N LYS A 50 13.52 14.07 -0.02
CA LYS A 50 14.41 13.29 -0.89
C LYS A 50 14.23 13.61 -2.37
N VAL A 51 12.99 13.78 -2.84
CA VAL A 51 12.72 14.14 -4.23
C VAL A 51 13.21 15.56 -4.54
N ASN A 52 13.00 16.51 -3.64
CA ASN A 52 13.50 17.88 -3.83
C ASN A 52 15.03 17.95 -3.79
N ASP A 53 15.69 17.23 -2.87
CA ASP A 53 17.14 17.15 -2.78
C ASP A 53 17.74 16.59 -4.11
N ALA A 54 17.07 15.58 -4.71
CA ALA A 54 17.47 15.03 -6.01
C ALA A 54 17.32 16.05 -7.13
N ALA A 55 16.21 16.78 -7.19
CA ALA A 55 15.96 17.84 -8.17
C ALA A 55 17.00 18.99 -8.06
N GLU A 56 17.32 19.42 -6.83
CA GLU A 56 18.35 20.45 -6.60
C GLU A 56 19.73 20.02 -7.11
N LYS A 57 20.06 18.72 -6.92
CA LYS A 57 21.33 18.14 -7.38
C LYS A 57 21.32 17.74 -8.84
N LYS A 58 20.15 17.75 -9.50
CA LYS A 58 19.92 17.23 -10.86
C LYS A 58 20.28 15.74 -10.98
N GLU A 59 19.98 14.98 -9.95
CA GLU A 59 20.15 13.53 -9.86
C GLU A 59 18.79 12.84 -10.04
N ILE A 60 18.79 11.55 -10.40
CA ILE A 60 17.57 10.74 -10.49
C ILE A 60 17.45 9.90 -9.22
N LEU A 61 16.39 10.13 -8.45
CA LEU A 61 16.06 9.34 -7.28
C LEU A 61 15.36 8.05 -7.71
N GLN A 62 15.94 6.91 -7.36
CA GLN A 62 15.31 5.61 -7.54
C GLN A 62 14.31 5.34 -6.41
N ILE A 63 13.04 5.17 -6.75
CA ILE A 63 11.96 4.86 -5.82
C ILE A 63 11.44 3.47 -6.14
N LYS A 64 11.57 2.55 -5.19
CA LYS A 64 11.08 1.19 -5.32
C LYS A 64 9.92 0.92 -4.35
N ILE A 65 8.76 0.62 -4.89
CA ILE A 65 7.59 0.18 -4.13
C ILE A 65 7.65 -1.34 -4.05
N VAL A 66 7.72 -1.87 -2.83
CA VAL A 66 7.66 -3.32 -2.59
C VAL A 66 6.29 -3.64 -2.03
N GLY A 67 5.46 -4.31 -2.81
CA GLY A 67 4.13 -4.76 -2.43
C GLY A 67 4.10 -6.20 -1.97
N ASP A 68 2.90 -6.71 -1.66
CA ASP A 68 2.67 -8.14 -1.50
C ASP A 68 2.09 -8.72 -2.79
N TYR A 69 2.16 -10.04 -2.95
CA TYR A 69 1.72 -10.73 -4.16
C TYR A 69 0.23 -11.06 -4.18
N ASP A 70 -0.50 -10.83 -3.09
CA ASP A 70 -1.95 -11.02 -3.03
C ASP A 70 -2.71 -9.85 -3.67
N ALA A 71 -4.03 -9.98 -3.77
CA ALA A 71 -4.86 -8.98 -4.42
C ALA A 71 -4.80 -7.61 -3.72
N ASP A 72 -4.72 -7.59 -2.40
CA ASP A 72 -4.65 -6.37 -1.60
C ASP A 72 -3.31 -5.67 -1.82
N GLY A 73 -2.21 -6.43 -1.79
CA GLY A 73 -0.86 -5.92 -1.99
C GLY A 73 -0.66 -5.35 -3.41
N MET A 74 -1.17 -6.04 -4.42
CA MET A 74 -1.15 -5.53 -5.81
C MET A 74 -1.94 -4.23 -5.95
N ASN A 75 -3.17 -4.16 -5.41
CA ASN A 75 -3.98 -2.96 -5.45
C ASN A 75 -3.36 -1.80 -4.66
N ALA A 76 -2.85 -2.07 -3.45
CA ALA A 76 -2.16 -1.06 -2.65
C ALA A 76 -0.92 -0.51 -3.36
N SER A 77 -0.14 -1.37 -4.01
CA SER A 77 1.04 -0.96 -4.80
C SER A 77 0.66 -0.09 -5.99
N ALA A 78 -0.41 -0.42 -6.70
CA ALA A 78 -0.91 0.37 -7.82
C ALA A 78 -1.40 1.76 -7.36
N ILE A 79 -2.16 1.83 -6.27
CA ILE A 79 -2.64 3.09 -5.70
C ILE A 79 -1.46 3.97 -5.26
N LEU A 80 -0.47 3.39 -4.59
CA LEU A 80 0.72 4.13 -4.14
C LEU A 80 1.55 4.62 -5.33
N TYR A 81 1.73 3.79 -6.36
CA TYR A 81 2.42 4.16 -7.58
C TYR A 81 1.73 5.36 -8.26
N ASP A 82 0.42 5.29 -8.47
CA ASP A 82 -0.35 6.38 -9.08
C ASP A 82 -0.29 7.67 -8.24
N ALA A 83 -0.35 7.56 -6.93
CA ALA A 83 -0.24 8.71 -6.03
C ALA A 83 1.14 9.39 -6.15
N ILE A 84 2.23 8.61 -6.17
CA ILE A 84 3.59 9.13 -6.32
C ILE A 84 3.77 9.78 -7.71
N ILE A 85 3.39 9.11 -8.78
CA ILE A 85 3.50 9.63 -10.15
C ILE A 85 2.68 10.93 -10.30
N SER A 86 1.47 10.95 -9.76
CA SER A 86 0.62 12.16 -9.79
C SER A 86 1.27 13.32 -9.04
N TYR A 87 1.83 13.06 -7.86
CA TYR A 87 2.57 14.07 -7.09
C TYR A 87 3.78 14.61 -7.86
N LEU A 88 4.61 13.74 -8.43
CA LEU A 88 5.80 14.12 -9.19
C LEU A 88 5.44 14.98 -10.38
N LYS A 89 4.41 14.60 -11.15
CA LYS A 89 3.91 15.39 -12.30
C LYS A 89 3.36 16.75 -11.88
N ALA A 90 2.54 16.79 -10.83
CA ALA A 90 1.93 18.02 -10.35
C ALA A 90 2.95 19.06 -9.85
N ASN A 91 4.13 18.59 -9.40
CA ASN A 91 5.20 19.46 -8.90
C ASN A 91 6.37 19.63 -9.88
N SER A 92 6.25 19.18 -11.14
CA SER A 92 7.32 19.21 -12.16
C SER A 92 8.62 18.50 -11.71
N LEU A 93 8.49 17.40 -10.97
CA LEU A 93 9.60 16.62 -10.41
C LEU A 93 9.76 15.25 -11.10
N ALA A 94 8.98 14.98 -12.15
CA ALA A 94 8.94 13.67 -12.79
C ALA A 94 10.27 13.28 -13.47
N GLU A 95 11.08 14.23 -13.88
CA GLU A 95 12.40 13.99 -14.48
C GLU A 95 13.50 13.66 -13.45
N TYR A 96 13.24 13.88 -12.15
CA TYR A 96 14.19 13.66 -11.07
C TYR A 96 13.85 12.41 -10.23
N ALA A 97 12.91 11.58 -10.67
CA ALA A 97 12.59 10.36 -9.98
C ALA A 97 12.15 9.24 -10.93
N GLU A 98 12.69 8.06 -10.73
CA GLU A 98 12.26 6.84 -11.39
C GLU A 98 11.53 5.94 -10.39
N VAL A 99 10.28 5.59 -10.69
CA VAL A 99 9.42 4.81 -9.79
C VAL A 99 9.21 3.42 -10.37
N SER A 100 9.52 2.41 -9.58
CA SER A 100 9.32 1.00 -9.94
C SER A 100 8.50 0.28 -8.89
N VAL A 101 7.80 -0.78 -9.31
CA VAL A 101 7.04 -1.66 -8.42
C VAL A 101 7.62 -3.06 -8.49
N ARG A 102 7.85 -3.68 -7.33
CA ARG A 102 8.29 -5.06 -7.20
C ARG A 102 7.34 -5.84 -6.31
N LEU A 103 6.90 -6.97 -6.79
CA LEU A 103 6.13 -7.94 -6.02
C LEU A 103 7.03 -9.13 -5.68
N PRO A 104 7.08 -9.58 -4.42
CA PRO A 104 7.88 -10.73 -4.01
C PRO A 104 7.40 -12.02 -4.72
N ARG A 105 8.31 -12.94 -4.97
CA ARG A 105 7.97 -14.26 -5.49
C ARG A 105 7.50 -15.16 -4.36
N ARG A 106 6.23 -15.54 -4.39
CA ARG A 106 5.55 -16.34 -3.35
C ARG A 106 6.35 -17.50 -2.79
N TYR A 107 7.01 -18.27 -3.67
CA TYR A 107 7.66 -19.51 -3.29
C TYR A 107 9.15 -19.39 -2.93
N SER A 108 9.78 -18.26 -3.20
CA SER A 108 11.23 -18.10 -3.01
C SER A 108 11.64 -16.94 -2.11
N GLU A 109 10.74 -16.00 -1.83
CA GLU A 109 11.09 -14.76 -1.12
C GLU A 109 10.22 -14.50 0.12
N GLY A 110 9.12 -15.27 0.28
CA GLY A 110 8.20 -15.11 1.40
C GLY A 110 7.28 -13.90 1.26
N TYR A 111 6.84 -13.35 2.40
CA TYR A 111 5.90 -12.22 2.47
C TYR A 111 6.63 -10.90 2.72
N GLY A 112 6.22 -9.86 1.99
CA GLY A 112 6.61 -8.48 2.27
C GLY A 112 8.10 -8.19 2.01
N LEU A 113 8.65 -7.25 2.78
CA LEU A 113 10.02 -6.79 2.65
C LEU A 113 10.99 -7.74 3.36
N SER A 114 11.88 -8.39 2.61
CA SER A 114 12.95 -9.25 3.13
C SER A 114 14.32 -8.60 2.94
N GLU A 115 15.34 -9.02 3.71
CA GLU A 115 16.73 -8.55 3.58
C GLU A 115 17.22 -8.71 2.14
N LYS A 116 16.93 -9.84 1.50
CA LYS A 116 17.29 -10.09 0.10
C LYS A 116 16.74 -9.04 -0.88
N ILE A 117 15.49 -8.57 -0.66
CA ILE A 117 14.88 -7.53 -1.49
C ILE A 117 15.54 -6.18 -1.26
N ILE A 118 15.99 -5.91 -0.03
CA ILE A 118 16.72 -4.69 0.32
C ILE A 118 18.09 -4.70 -0.36
N ASP A 119 18.85 -5.79 -0.22
CA ASP A 119 20.20 -5.94 -0.80
C ASP A 119 20.19 -5.81 -2.34
N GLU A 120 19.19 -6.41 -3.01
CA GLU A 120 18.99 -6.24 -4.45
C GLU A 120 18.68 -4.80 -4.85
N SER A 121 18.18 -3.98 -3.93
CA SER A 121 17.87 -2.57 -4.17
C SER A 121 19.08 -1.66 -4.05
N GLU A 122 20.09 -2.08 -3.29
CA GLU A 122 21.35 -1.33 -3.10
C GLU A 122 22.39 -1.65 -4.19
N SER A 123 22.19 -2.75 -4.92
CA SER A 123 23.14 -3.24 -5.93
C SER A 123 22.85 -2.77 -7.37
N GLY A 124 21.81 -2.00 -7.58
CA GLY A 124 21.40 -1.43 -8.89
C GLY A 124 21.43 0.06 -8.84
#